data_2fd307bbf77c3bc835162ad892e38699
#
_entry.id   2fd307bbf77c3bc835162ad892e38699
#
_cell.length_a   1.000
_cell.length_b   1.000
_cell.length_c   1.000
_cell.angle_alpha   90.00
_cell.angle_beta   90.00
_cell.angle_gamma   90.00
#
_symmetry.space_group_name_H-M   'P 1'
#
loop_
_entity.id
_entity.type
_entity.pdbx_description
1 polymer ?
#
loop_
_entity_poly.entity_id
_entity_poly.type
_entity_poly.pdbx_seq_one_letter_code
_entity_poly.pdbx_strand_id
1 'polypeptide(L)'
;EKAARRLGDLGHSNLAILDGGAPAWQAAGFTLYQGVNVPSKVFGELVEQQFETPSLAAEDLKAMQEQGESVVVLDGRSPKEFRKMAIPGGRFCPNAELGYRLPMLVPDENTPVVINCAGRTRSLIGAQTLLSLGFRNKILALRNGTQGWRLAGFELVHGATPTVLPEPDEAQLAASRMQANALLVKTQLQTVDGETLQTWLSDDRRTTYLCDVRTAEEYERGHFTEALHAPGGQLVQATDEWVAVRNARIVLTDDTQLRAATTAMWLRAMGHQVWVLDEDASQAPKTSANAASDSSTLLPALEPHKLSIR
;
A
#
# COMPACT_ATOMS: atom_id res chain seq x y z
N GLU A 1 -17.48 15.67 -22.90
CA GLU A 1 -18.55 16.70 -22.85
C GLU A 1 -19.28 16.73 -21.48
N LYS A 2 -19.84 15.58 -20.99
CA LYS A 2 -20.55 15.55 -19.70
C LYS A 2 -19.71 16.04 -18.52
N ALA A 3 -18.42 15.64 -18.46
CA ALA A 3 -17.50 16.07 -17.41
C ALA A 3 -17.23 17.59 -17.46
N ALA A 4 -16.99 18.13 -18.66
CA ALA A 4 -16.78 19.56 -18.85
C ALA A 4 -18.03 20.38 -18.47
N ARG A 5 -19.21 19.89 -18.86
CA ARG A 5 -20.48 20.53 -18.44
C ARG A 5 -20.61 20.56 -16.93
N ARG A 6 -20.36 19.39 -16.28
CA ARG A 6 -20.44 19.30 -14.81
C ARG A 6 -19.45 20.21 -14.09
N LEU A 7 -18.23 20.33 -14.62
CA LEU A 7 -17.23 21.26 -14.10
C LEU A 7 -17.67 22.72 -14.28
N GLY A 8 -18.29 23.05 -15.43
CA GLY A 8 -18.90 24.38 -15.67
C GLY A 8 -19.98 24.70 -14.66
N ASP A 9 -20.88 23.74 -14.35
CA ASP A 9 -21.92 23.90 -13.32
C ASP A 9 -21.35 24.11 -11.92
N LEU A 10 -20.12 23.65 -11.67
CA LEU A 10 -19.37 23.85 -10.42
C LEU A 10 -18.56 25.16 -10.39
N GLY A 11 -18.69 26.01 -11.44
CA GLY A 11 -18.05 27.32 -11.50
C GLY A 11 -16.67 27.38 -12.16
N HIS A 12 -16.18 26.29 -12.72
CA HIS A 12 -14.94 26.30 -13.50
C HIS A 12 -15.17 26.94 -14.87
N SER A 13 -14.44 28.01 -15.20
CA SER A 13 -14.64 28.79 -16.44
C SER A 13 -13.60 28.49 -17.53
N ASN A 14 -12.41 28.01 -17.18
CA ASN A 14 -11.34 27.73 -18.14
C ASN A 14 -11.31 26.22 -18.45
N LEU A 15 -12.29 25.78 -19.24
CA LEU A 15 -12.46 24.38 -19.60
C LEU A 15 -12.23 24.18 -21.09
N ALA A 16 -11.45 23.15 -21.45
CA ALA A 16 -11.27 22.72 -22.83
C ALA A 16 -11.56 21.22 -22.95
N ILE A 17 -12.09 20.83 -24.10
CA ILE A 17 -12.31 19.42 -24.46
C ILE A 17 -11.37 19.10 -25.60
N LEU A 18 -10.58 18.04 -25.46
CA LEU A 18 -9.76 17.54 -26.56
C LEU A 18 -10.68 16.92 -27.61
N ASP A 19 -10.73 17.51 -28.81
CA ASP A 19 -11.53 16.99 -29.89
C ASP A 19 -11.05 15.61 -30.33
N GLY A 20 -11.98 14.65 -30.47
CA GLY A 20 -11.68 13.25 -30.73
C GLY A 20 -11.00 12.51 -29.58
N GLY A 21 -10.69 13.19 -28.45
CA GLY A 21 -10.16 12.58 -27.23
C GLY A 21 -8.82 11.84 -27.40
N ALA A 22 -8.58 10.84 -26.55
CA ALA A 22 -7.35 10.03 -26.57
C ALA A 22 -7.08 9.32 -27.91
N PRO A 23 -8.09 8.81 -28.65
CA PRO A 23 -7.85 8.26 -30.00
C PRO A 23 -7.30 9.28 -31.00
N ALA A 24 -7.81 10.50 -31.01
CA ALA A 24 -7.29 11.57 -31.88
C ALA A 24 -5.88 12.00 -31.51
N TRP A 25 -5.57 12.07 -30.19
CA TRP A 25 -4.21 12.31 -29.68
C TRP A 25 -3.22 11.26 -30.22
N GLN A 26 -3.59 9.97 -30.14
CA GLN A 26 -2.77 8.88 -30.63
C GLN A 26 -2.63 8.91 -32.17
N ALA A 27 -3.72 9.18 -32.90
CA ALA A 27 -3.71 9.30 -34.36
C ALA A 27 -2.83 10.47 -34.84
N ALA A 28 -2.70 11.53 -34.02
CA ALA A 28 -1.80 12.64 -34.30
C ALA A 28 -0.32 12.32 -33.98
N GLY A 29 0.01 11.08 -33.62
CA GLY A 29 1.37 10.65 -33.35
C GLY A 29 1.87 10.92 -31.93
N PHE A 30 1.01 11.39 -31.02
CA PHE A 30 1.37 11.63 -29.64
C PHE A 30 1.27 10.36 -28.80
N THR A 31 2.13 10.25 -27.79
CA THR A 31 2.16 9.10 -26.90
C THR A 31 1.00 9.13 -25.90
N LEU A 32 0.29 8.01 -25.78
CA LEU A 32 -0.66 7.76 -24.70
C LEU A 32 0.05 6.98 -23.59
N TYR A 33 -0.05 7.49 -22.37
CA TYR A 33 0.43 6.81 -21.18
C TYR A 33 -0.72 6.08 -20.50
N GLN A 34 -0.57 4.77 -20.28
CA GLN A 34 -1.52 4.02 -19.47
C GLN A 34 -1.25 4.27 -17.99
N GLY A 35 -2.22 4.81 -17.30
CA GLY A 35 -2.17 4.97 -15.86
C GLY A 35 -2.56 3.66 -15.16
N VAL A 36 -1.62 3.06 -14.40
CA VAL A 36 -1.93 1.99 -13.45
C VAL A 36 -2.08 2.56 -12.05
N ASN A 37 -2.92 1.94 -11.21
CA ASN A 37 -3.12 2.33 -9.81
C ASN A 37 -3.53 3.81 -9.65
N VAL A 38 -4.39 4.31 -10.54
CA VAL A 38 -4.82 5.72 -10.56
C VAL A 38 -5.50 6.13 -9.26
N PRO A 39 -6.41 5.33 -8.65
CA PRO A 39 -7.05 5.71 -7.39
C PRO A 39 -6.04 6.00 -6.28
N SER A 40 -5.05 5.13 -6.07
CA SER A 40 -4.05 5.34 -5.02
C SER A 40 -3.09 6.50 -5.33
N LYS A 41 -2.80 6.77 -6.61
CA LYS A 41 -1.99 7.93 -7.00
C LYS A 41 -2.68 9.25 -6.67
N VAL A 42 -3.95 9.37 -7.04
CA VAL A 42 -4.77 10.54 -6.68
C VAL A 42 -4.87 10.67 -5.15
N PHE A 43 -5.09 9.55 -4.48
CA PHE A 43 -5.16 9.53 -3.02
C PHE A 43 -3.83 9.99 -2.37
N GLY A 44 -2.68 9.60 -2.91
CA GLY A 44 -1.37 10.06 -2.42
C GLY A 44 -1.18 11.57 -2.48
N GLU A 45 -1.69 12.23 -3.53
CA GLU A 45 -1.69 13.70 -3.63
C GLU A 45 -2.60 14.34 -2.56
N LEU A 46 -3.77 13.72 -2.30
CA LEU A 46 -4.67 14.19 -1.23
C LEU A 46 -4.02 14.03 0.16
N VAL A 47 -3.33 12.93 0.41
CA VAL A 47 -2.59 12.70 1.67
C VAL A 47 -1.53 13.77 1.86
N GLU A 48 -0.73 14.07 0.84
CA GLU A 48 0.28 15.12 0.93
C GLU A 48 -0.32 16.49 1.23
N GLN A 49 -1.39 16.85 0.51
CA GLN A 49 -2.06 18.13 0.70
C GLN A 49 -2.73 18.24 2.08
N GLN A 50 -3.32 17.16 2.58
CA GLN A 50 -4.04 17.17 3.85
C GLN A 50 -3.11 17.18 5.06
N PHE A 51 -2.00 16.43 4.99
CA PHE A 51 -1.10 16.22 6.14
C PHE A 51 0.21 17.00 6.03
N GLU A 52 0.47 17.63 4.89
CA GLU A 52 1.75 18.33 4.63
C GLU A 52 2.95 17.41 4.91
N THR A 53 2.82 16.12 4.52
CA THR A 53 3.81 15.08 4.82
C THR A 53 5.23 15.54 4.44
N PRO A 54 6.17 15.61 5.38
CA PRO A 54 7.51 16.09 5.11
C PRO A 54 8.21 15.27 4.02
N SER A 55 8.86 15.96 3.09
CA SER A 55 9.55 15.32 1.96
C SER A 55 10.97 15.84 1.78
N LEU A 56 11.83 15.04 1.15
CA LEU A 56 13.23 15.32 0.87
C LEU A 56 13.49 15.15 -0.62
N ALA A 57 14.27 16.04 -1.23
CA ALA A 57 14.71 15.87 -2.61
C ALA A 57 15.82 14.81 -2.73
N ALA A 58 15.99 14.24 -3.92
CA ALA A 58 17.03 13.25 -4.16
C ALA A 58 18.44 13.83 -3.94
N GLU A 59 18.64 15.07 -4.35
CA GLU A 59 19.89 15.80 -4.19
C GLU A 59 20.26 16.01 -2.71
N ASP A 60 19.27 16.36 -1.88
CA ASP A 60 19.47 16.55 -0.45
C ASP A 60 19.82 15.23 0.25
N LEU A 61 19.13 14.14 -0.10
CA LEU A 61 19.44 12.80 0.41
C LEU A 61 20.87 12.38 0.01
N LYS A 62 21.25 12.65 -1.23
CA LYS A 62 22.59 12.36 -1.73
C LYS A 62 23.67 13.14 -0.96
N ALA A 63 23.42 14.42 -0.70
CA ALA A 63 24.30 15.26 0.09
C ALA A 63 24.46 14.74 1.53
N MET A 64 23.36 14.34 2.20
CA MET A 64 23.42 13.71 3.53
C MET A 64 24.28 12.45 3.54
N GLN A 65 24.12 11.59 2.54
CA GLN A 65 24.92 10.36 2.41
C GLN A 65 26.41 10.65 2.20
N GLU A 66 26.76 11.63 1.36
CA GLU A 66 28.14 12.04 1.08
C GLU A 66 28.83 12.72 2.27
N GLN A 67 28.06 13.42 3.10
CA GLN A 67 28.53 14.02 4.35
C GLN A 67 28.67 13.01 5.48
N GLY A 68 28.28 11.73 5.25
CA GLY A 68 28.33 10.68 6.26
C GLY A 68 27.31 10.84 7.37
N GLU A 69 26.20 11.57 7.11
CA GLU A 69 25.12 11.68 8.08
C GLU A 69 24.43 10.32 8.29
N SER A 70 24.07 10.04 9.55
CA SER A 70 23.34 8.83 9.89
C SER A 70 21.89 8.94 9.41
N VAL A 71 21.62 8.53 8.17
CA VAL A 71 20.29 8.50 7.57
C VAL A 71 19.95 7.09 7.10
N VAL A 72 18.74 6.61 7.39
CA VAL A 72 18.26 5.31 6.93
C VAL A 72 17.20 5.50 5.86
N VAL A 73 17.41 4.87 4.70
CA VAL A 73 16.45 4.83 3.60
C VAL A 73 15.72 3.49 3.62
N LEU A 74 14.40 3.52 3.81
CA LEU A 74 13.54 2.34 3.78
C LEU A 74 12.73 2.32 2.49
N ASP A 75 12.81 1.23 1.74
CA ASP A 75 12.11 1.06 0.47
C ASP A 75 10.80 0.32 0.66
N GLY A 76 9.68 1.06 0.53
CA GLY A 76 8.32 0.58 0.76
C GLY A 76 7.71 -0.24 -0.38
N ARG A 77 8.49 -0.61 -1.40
CA ARG A 77 8.02 -1.33 -2.59
C ARG A 77 7.99 -2.85 -2.38
N SER A 78 7.52 -3.55 -3.42
CA SER A 78 7.57 -5.02 -3.45
C SER A 78 9.02 -5.54 -3.62
N PRO A 79 9.29 -6.81 -3.22
CA PRO A 79 10.61 -7.42 -3.43
C PRO A 79 11.05 -7.42 -4.89
N LYS A 80 10.10 -7.62 -5.82
CA LYS A 80 10.34 -7.60 -7.26
C LYS A 80 10.83 -6.23 -7.75
N GLU A 81 10.22 -5.16 -7.27
CA GLU A 81 10.60 -3.79 -7.63
C GLU A 81 11.96 -3.42 -7.03
N PHE A 82 12.22 -3.81 -5.78
CA PHE A 82 13.50 -3.58 -5.11
C PHE A 82 14.66 -4.27 -5.85
N ARG A 83 14.49 -5.55 -6.23
CA ARG A 83 15.47 -6.28 -7.05
C ARG A 83 15.72 -5.62 -8.41
N LYS A 84 14.67 -5.10 -9.04
CA LYS A 84 14.80 -4.46 -10.35
C LYS A 84 15.71 -3.25 -10.29
N MET A 85 15.54 -2.39 -9.29
CA MET A 85 16.38 -1.21 -9.06
C MET A 85 16.14 -0.67 -7.64
N ALA A 86 17.19 -0.26 -6.95
CA ALA A 86 17.13 0.31 -5.61
C ALA A 86 18.07 1.52 -5.49
N ILE A 87 17.80 2.40 -4.53
CA ILE A 87 18.74 3.48 -4.17
C ILE A 87 19.92 2.86 -3.42
N PRO A 88 21.18 3.26 -3.70
CA PRO A 88 22.34 2.78 -2.96
C PRO A 88 22.18 2.99 -1.45
N GLY A 89 22.46 1.94 -0.67
CA GLY A 89 22.31 1.97 0.79
C GLY A 89 20.86 1.85 1.30
N GLY A 90 19.87 1.82 0.39
CA GLY A 90 18.48 1.61 0.77
C GLY A 90 18.23 0.20 1.30
N ARG A 91 17.41 0.09 2.34
CA ARG A 91 16.99 -1.17 2.96
C ARG A 91 15.55 -1.50 2.56
N PHE A 92 15.32 -2.77 2.26
CA PHE A 92 13.97 -3.25 1.93
C PHE A 92 13.08 -3.27 3.18
N CYS A 93 11.92 -2.59 3.10
CA CYS A 93 10.88 -2.66 4.12
C CYS A 93 9.54 -2.23 3.50
N PRO A 94 8.68 -3.16 3.06
CA PRO A 94 7.39 -2.84 2.44
C PRO A 94 6.52 -1.94 3.30
N ASN A 95 5.69 -1.11 2.69
CA ASN A 95 4.92 -0.09 3.40
C ASN A 95 4.13 -0.60 4.62
N ALA A 96 3.47 -1.76 4.51
CA ALA A 96 2.73 -2.31 5.65
C ALA A 96 3.64 -2.76 6.80
N GLU A 97 4.90 -3.09 6.50
CA GLU A 97 5.89 -3.51 7.49
C GLU A 97 6.56 -2.34 8.22
N LEU A 98 6.45 -1.11 7.69
CA LEU A 98 7.18 0.05 8.23
C LEU A 98 6.94 0.26 9.72
N GLY A 99 5.70 0.39 10.16
CA GLY A 99 5.36 0.59 11.57
C GLY A 99 5.74 -0.59 12.47
N TYR A 100 5.63 -1.79 11.92
CA TYR A 100 5.91 -3.04 12.63
C TYR A 100 7.42 -3.31 12.77
N ARG A 101 8.21 -2.95 11.76
CA ARG A 101 9.66 -3.26 11.70
C ARG A 101 10.57 -2.08 12.05
N LEU A 102 10.06 -0.84 12.04
CA LEU A 102 10.90 0.35 12.28
C LEU A 102 11.70 0.29 13.58
N PRO A 103 11.13 -0.11 14.74
CA PRO A 103 11.89 -0.16 15.99
C PRO A 103 13.11 -1.09 15.94
N MET A 104 13.04 -2.14 15.13
CA MET A 104 14.12 -3.11 14.93
C MET A 104 15.14 -2.67 13.89
N LEU A 105 14.68 -1.96 12.84
CA LEU A 105 15.54 -1.49 11.74
C LEU A 105 16.29 -0.21 12.10
N VAL A 106 15.69 0.64 12.94
CA VAL A 106 16.19 1.97 13.33
C VAL A 106 15.93 2.19 14.81
N PRO A 107 16.68 1.53 15.69
CA PRO A 107 16.43 1.61 17.14
C PRO A 107 16.73 2.99 17.75
N ASP A 108 17.56 3.82 17.12
CA ASP A 108 17.83 5.18 17.58
C ASP A 108 16.79 6.15 17.01
N GLU A 109 15.96 6.71 17.89
CA GLU A 109 14.90 7.68 17.54
C GLU A 109 15.44 8.99 16.95
N ASN A 110 16.73 9.30 17.10
CA ASN A 110 17.33 10.49 16.51
C ASN A 110 17.77 10.30 15.05
N THR A 111 17.84 9.05 14.58
CA THR A 111 18.22 8.75 13.20
C THR A 111 17.11 9.15 12.25
N PRO A 112 17.36 10.05 11.26
CA PRO A 112 16.40 10.38 10.21
C PRO A 112 16.05 9.15 9.36
N VAL A 113 14.78 9.02 9.01
CA VAL A 113 14.25 7.93 8.21
C VAL A 113 13.62 8.48 6.94
N VAL A 114 14.10 8.04 5.80
CA VAL A 114 13.58 8.43 4.48
C VAL A 114 12.85 7.26 3.85
N ILE A 115 11.58 7.44 3.56
CA ILE A 115 10.77 6.42 2.91
C ILE A 115 10.86 6.58 1.39
N ASN A 116 11.33 5.56 0.71
CA ASN A 116 11.45 5.49 -0.74
C ASN A 116 10.34 4.63 -1.37
N CYS A 117 9.97 4.98 -2.60
CA CYS A 117 9.20 4.10 -3.48
C CYS A 117 9.62 4.29 -4.96
N ALA A 118 8.83 3.83 -5.91
CA ALA A 118 9.14 4.02 -7.33
C ALA A 118 9.01 5.48 -7.79
N GLY A 119 7.99 6.18 -7.28
CA GLY A 119 7.66 7.56 -7.61
C GLY A 119 7.30 8.34 -6.36
N ARG A 120 6.00 8.51 -6.06
CA ARG A 120 5.56 9.44 -5.03
C ARG A 120 4.61 8.84 -3.99
N THR A 121 3.56 8.18 -4.43
CA THR A 121 2.43 7.76 -3.60
C THR A 121 2.81 6.94 -2.38
N ARG A 122 3.55 5.85 -2.57
CA ARG A 122 3.91 4.94 -1.46
C ARG A 122 4.89 5.56 -0.47
N SER A 123 5.80 6.43 -0.93
CA SER A 123 6.70 7.13 0.01
C SER A 123 5.93 8.11 0.90
N LEU A 124 4.95 8.84 0.35
CA LEU A 124 4.07 9.71 1.12
C LEU A 124 3.21 8.92 2.13
N ILE A 125 2.51 7.89 1.65
CA ILE A 125 1.66 7.04 2.50
C ILE A 125 2.48 6.36 3.59
N GLY A 126 3.66 5.82 3.27
CA GLY A 126 4.54 5.16 4.23
C GLY A 126 5.08 6.12 5.29
N ALA A 127 5.57 7.30 4.88
CA ALA A 127 6.03 8.32 5.80
C ALA A 127 4.88 8.80 6.71
N GLN A 128 3.71 9.08 6.14
CA GLN A 128 2.56 9.52 6.91
C GLN A 128 2.04 8.43 7.86
N THR A 129 2.15 7.15 7.49
CA THR A 129 1.84 6.03 8.41
C THR A 129 2.69 6.11 9.66
N LEU A 130 4.01 6.25 9.53
CA LEU A 130 4.92 6.36 10.67
C LEU A 130 4.63 7.59 11.53
N LEU A 131 4.38 8.74 10.91
CA LEU A 131 3.99 9.97 11.62
C LEU A 131 2.67 9.79 12.37
N SER A 132 1.69 9.12 11.77
CA SER A 132 0.39 8.85 12.38
C SER A 132 0.48 7.89 13.56
N LEU A 133 1.44 6.97 13.55
CA LEU A 133 1.78 6.06 14.64
C LEU A 133 2.59 6.73 15.77
N GLY A 134 3.07 7.96 15.56
CA GLY A 134 3.75 8.74 16.60
C GLY A 134 5.24 8.42 16.78
N PHE A 135 5.89 7.84 15.75
CA PHE A 135 7.35 7.67 15.79
C PHE A 135 8.07 9.02 15.87
N ARG A 136 9.11 9.09 16.71
CA ARG A 136 9.83 10.32 17.01
C ARG A 136 10.95 10.65 16.05
N ASN A 137 11.39 9.67 15.25
CA ASN A 137 12.37 9.88 14.21
C ASN A 137 11.95 11.03 13.29
N LYS A 138 12.89 11.74 12.72
CA LYS A 138 12.62 12.66 11.60
C LYS A 138 12.24 11.84 10.38
N ILE A 139 10.93 11.70 10.11
CA ILE A 139 10.38 10.90 9.01
C ILE A 139 10.20 11.79 7.79
N LEU A 140 10.69 11.34 6.64
CA LEU A 140 10.66 12.08 5.38
C LEU A 140 10.24 11.13 4.23
N ALA A 141 9.41 11.61 3.31
CA ALA A 141 9.14 10.92 2.05
C ALA A 141 10.18 11.34 1.00
N LEU A 142 10.81 10.40 0.30
CA LEU A 142 11.68 10.75 -0.83
C LEU A 142 10.84 11.26 -2.00
N ARG A 143 11.06 12.50 -2.38
CA ARG A 143 10.34 13.16 -3.47
C ARG A 143 10.64 12.45 -4.79
N ASN A 144 9.59 12.02 -5.48
CA ASN A 144 9.65 11.26 -6.73
C ASN A 144 10.41 9.92 -6.64
N GLY A 145 10.77 9.46 -5.43
CA GLY A 145 11.33 8.15 -5.16
C GLY A 145 12.53 7.76 -6.04
N THR A 146 12.59 6.50 -6.43
CA THR A 146 13.64 5.95 -7.31
C THR A 146 13.70 6.65 -8.68
N GLN A 147 12.55 7.12 -9.21
CA GLN A 147 12.52 7.89 -10.46
C GLN A 147 13.16 9.26 -10.28
N GLY A 148 12.87 9.96 -9.18
CA GLY A 148 13.49 11.24 -8.86
C GLY A 148 15.00 11.13 -8.70
N TRP A 149 15.46 10.09 -8.00
CA TRP A 149 16.88 9.77 -7.84
C TRP A 149 17.59 9.63 -9.19
N ARG A 150 17.00 8.84 -10.11
CA ARG A 150 17.54 8.67 -11.46
C ARG A 150 17.51 9.97 -12.28
N LEU A 151 16.43 10.74 -12.20
CA LEU A 151 16.30 12.02 -12.91
C LEU A 151 17.30 13.07 -12.43
N ALA A 152 17.70 13.00 -11.17
CA ALA A 152 18.79 13.82 -10.61
C ALA A 152 20.19 13.35 -11.08
N GLY A 153 20.27 12.32 -11.93
CA GLY A 153 21.52 11.82 -12.51
C GLY A 153 22.27 10.82 -11.62
N PHE A 154 21.65 10.34 -10.54
CA PHE A 154 22.31 9.42 -9.63
C PHE A 154 22.14 7.96 -10.04
N GLU A 155 23.17 7.15 -9.80
CA GLU A 155 23.20 5.73 -10.10
C GLU A 155 22.24 4.93 -9.20
N LEU A 156 21.67 3.89 -9.79
CA LEU A 156 20.80 2.92 -9.09
C LEU A 156 21.51 1.56 -8.99
N VAL A 157 21.22 0.84 -7.92
CA VAL A 157 21.65 -0.56 -7.78
C VAL A 157 20.62 -1.46 -8.45
N HIS A 158 21.07 -2.37 -9.30
CA HIS A 158 20.24 -3.39 -9.95
C HIS A 158 20.57 -4.78 -9.40
N GLY A 159 19.58 -5.65 -9.30
CA GLY A 159 19.76 -7.00 -8.78
C GLY A 159 19.94 -7.07 -7.26
N ALA A 160 19.64 -5.98 -6.53
CA ALA A 160 19.76 -5.97 -5.07
C ALA A 160 18.87 -7.05 -4.45
N THR A 161 19.42 -7.84 -3.53
CA THR A 161 18.64 -8.83 -2.78
C THR A 161 17.92 -8.14 -1.63
N PRO A 162 16.57 -8.26 -1.53
CA PRO A 162 15.86 -7.81 -0.36
C PRO A 162 16.42 -8.50 0.90
N THR A 163 16.77 -7.72 1.90
CA THR A 163 17.20 -8.26 3.20
C THR A 163 16.02 -8.94 3.89
N VAL A 164 16.30 -9.99 4.65
CA VAL A 164 15.31 -10.61 5.52
C VAL A 164 14.88 -9.57 6.56
N LEU A 165 13.58 -9.41 6.73
CA LEU A 165 13.04 -8.51 7.75
C LEU A 165 13.29 -9.11 9.14
N PRO A 166 13.69 -8.29 10.14
CA PRO A 166 13.92 -8.79 11.49
C PRO A 166 12.61 -9.29 12.12
N GLU A 167 12.68 -10.43 12.80
CA GLU A 167 11.52 -10.96 13.54
C GLU A 167 11.40 -10.24 14.88
N PRO A 168 10.19 -9.82 15.31
CA PRO A 168 9.97 -9.17 16.59
C PRO A 168 10.08 -10.17 17.74
N ASP A 169 10.59 -9.73 18.89
CA ASP A 169 10.49 -10.43 20.14
C ASP A 169 9.12 -10.18 20.82
N GLU A 170 8.87 -10.83 21.97
CA GLU A 170 7.60 -10.70 22.70
C GLU A 170 7.29 -9.26 23.12
N ALA A 171 8.32 -8.49 23.51
CA ALA A 171 8.14 -7.11 23.93
C ALA A 171 7.73 -6.22 22.74
N GLN A 172 8.32 -6.45 21.59
CA GLN A 172 7.97 -5.76 20.35
C GLN A 172 6.58 -6.14 19.83
N LEU A 173 6.19 -7.42 19.96
CA LEU A 173 4.83 -7.87 19.68
C LEU A 173 3.80 -7.19 20.58
N ALA A 174 4.09 -7.13 21.89
CA ALA A 174 3.22 -6.43 22.84
C ALA A 174 3.12 -4.92 22.53
N ALA A 175 4.23 -4.26 22.23
CA ALA A 175 4.25 -2.86 21.83
C ALA A 175 3.45 -2.62 20.54
N SER A 176 3.56 -3.51 19.56
CA SER A 176 2.80 -3.44 18.31
C SER A 176 1.28 -3.56 18.56
N ARG A 177 0.85 -4.48 19.44
CA ARG A 177 -0.57 -4.60 19.81
C ARG A 177 -1.08 -3.34 20.53
N MET A 178 -0.28 -2.75 21.43
CA MET A 178 -0.65 -1.49 22.07
C MET A 178 -0.79 -0.35 21.05
N GLN A 179 0.13 -0.26 20.12
CA GLN A 179 0.12 0.75 19.06
C GLN A 179 -1.08 0.55 18.10
N ALA A 180 -1.41 -0.70 17.77
CA ALA A 180 -2.60 -1.05 17.00
C ALA A 180 -3.88 -0.58 17.70
N ASN A 181 -4.04 -0.92 18.98
CA ASN A 181 -5.19 -0.49 19.79
C ASN A 181 -5.32 1.04 19.84
N ALA A 182 -4.22 1.75 20.05
CA ALA A 182 -4.21 3.21 20.04
C ALA A 182 -4.66 3.78 18.68
N LEU A 183 -4.20 3.18 17.58
CA LEU A 183 -4.60 3.57 16.23
C LEU A 183 -6.07 3.28 15.95
N LEU A 184 -6.56 2.10 16.31
CA LEU A 184 -7.97 1.71 16.16
C LEU A 184 -8.89 2.70 16.87
N VAL A 185 -8.60 3.04 18.13
CA VAL A 185 -9.35 4.03 18.90
C VAL A 185 -9.27 5.42 18.27
N LYS A 186 -8.05 5.91 17.99
CA LYS A 186 -7.82 7.23 17.39
C LYS A 186 -8.56 7.42 16.07
N THR A 187 -8.58 6.38 15.25
CA THR A 187 -9.18 6.43 13.93
C THR A 187 -10.63 5.95 13.90
N GLN A 188 -11.16 5.44 15.00
CA GLN A 188 -12.50 4.83 15.05
C GLN A 188 -12.68 3.71 14.01
N LEU A 189 -11.63 2.94 13.77
CA LEU A 189 -11.71 1.74 12.94
C LEU A 189 -12.48 0.66 13.69
N GLN A 190 -13.34 -0.04 12.96
CA GLN A 190 -14.14 -1.13 13.52
C GLN A 190 -13.36 -2.43 13.48
N THR A 191 -13.50 -3.23 14.51
CA THR A 191 -13.05 -4.63 14.55
C THR A 191 -14.23 -5.57 14.31
N VAL A 192 -13.93 -6.79 13.95
CA VAL A 192 -14.88 -7.87 13.78
C VAL A 192 -14.31 -9.14 14.37
N ASP A 193 -15.14 -9.90 15.09
CA ASP A 193 -14.77 -11.21 15.62
C ASP A 193 -14.96 -12.32 14.57
N GLY A 194 -14.41 -13.50 14.84
CA GLY A 194 -14.48 -14.65 13.93
C GLY A 194 -15.90 -15.15 13.67
N GLU A 195 -16.80 -15.11 14.65
CA GLU A 195 -18.19 -15.53 14.49
C GLU A 195 -18.92 -14.63 13.49
N THR A 196 -18.77 -13.31 13.65
CA THR A 196 -19.34 -12.33 12.71
C THR A 196 -18.69 -12.49 11.32
N LEU A 197 -17.38 -12.70 11.24
CA LEU A 197 -16.69 -12.94 9.98
C LEU A 197 -17.26 -14.17 9.26
N GLN A 198 -17.44 -15.30 9.94
CA GLN A 198 -18.02 -16.52 9.35
C GLN A 198 -19.44 -16.27 8.83
N THR A 199 -20.25 -15.51 9.60
CA THR A 199 -21.57 -15.07 9.16
C THR A 199 -21.48 -14.25 7.87
N TRP A 200 -20.53 -13.33 7.78
CA TRP A 200 -20.35 -12.50 6.58
C TRP A 200 -19.82 -13.26 5.37
N LEU A 201 -18.93 -14.23 5.58
CA LEU A 201 -18.41 -15.09 4.51
C LEU A 201 -19.50 -15.98 3.90
N SER A 202 -20.51 -16.34 4.72
CA SER A 202 -21.67 -17.14 4.31
C SER A 202 -22.84 -16.31 3.75
N ASP A 203 -22.73 -14.96 3.71
CA ASP A 203 -23.80 -14.07 3.23
C ASP A 203 -23.73 -13.87 1.72
N ASP A 204 -24.55 -14.62 0.96
CA ASP A 204 -24.61 -14.54 -0.50
C ASP A 204 -25.06 -13.17 -1.06
N ARG A 205 -25.63 -12.30 -0.21
CA ARG A 205 -26.15 -10.98 -0.63
C ARG A 205 -25.05 -9.94 -0.74
N ARG A 206 -23.90 -10.17 -0.11
CA ARG A 206 -22.81 -9.20 -0.08
C ARG A 206 -21.44 -9.88 0.03
N THR A 207 -20.57 -9.62 -0.93
CA THR A 207 -19.21 -10.15 -0.96
C THR A 207 -18.40 -9.68 0.26
N THR A 208 -17.69 -10.61 0.88
CA THR A 208 -16.71 -10.36 1.94
C THR A 208 -15.36 -10.91 1.51
N TYR A 209 -14.32 -10.10 1.63
CA TYR A 209 -12.93 -10.50 1.45
C TYR A 209 -12.23 -10.55 2.80
N LEU A 210 -11.62 -11.67 3.14
CA LEU A 210 -10.65 -11.75 4.23
C LEU A 210 -9.25 -11.65 3.60
N CYS A 211 -8.48 -10.65 3.99
CA CYS A 211 -7.14 -10.38 3.45
C CYS A 211 -6.10 -10.47 4.55
N ASP A 212 -5.14 -11.37 4.40
CA ASP A 212 -3.94 -11.42 5.23
C ASP A 212 -2.91 -10.43 4.68
N VAL A 213 -2.57 -9.42 5.48
CA VAL A 213 -1.73 -8.30 5.05
C VAL A 213 -0.25 -8.46 5.38
N ARG A 214 0.14 -9.60 5.93
CA ARG A 214 1.51 -9.95 6.32
C ARG A 214 2.41 -10.21 5.10
N THR A 215 3.68 -10.54 5.38
CA THR A 215 4.61 -11.00 4.33
C THR A 215 4.23 -12.37 3.78
N ALA A 216 4.76 -12.72 2.60
CA ALA A 216 4.50 -14.03 1.98
C ALA A 216 4.99 -15.18 2.88
N GLU A 217 6.16 -15.00 3.50
CA GLU A 217 6.77 -15.97 4.37
C GLU A 217 5.93 -16.22 5.64
N GLU A 218 5.32 -15.18 6.20
CA GLU A 218 4.43 -15.29 7.36
C GLU A 218 3.11 -15.97 6.97
N TYR A 219 2.54 -15.59 5.84
CA TYR A 219 1.34 -16.22 5.28
C TYR A 219 1.55 -17.71 5.01
N GLU A 220 2.66 -18.11 4.39
CA GLU A 220 3.00 -19.49 4.09
C GLU A 220 3.23 -20.34 5.36
N ARG A 221 3.65 -19.72 6.47
CA ARG A 221 3.81 -20.41 7.76
C ARG A 221 2.48 -20.80 8.40
N GLY A 222 1.41 -20.08 8.10
CA GLY A 222 0.05 -20.36 8.57
C GLY A 222 -0.86 -19.14 8.37
N HIS A 223 -2.07 -19.37 7.88
CA HIS A 223 -3.09 -18.37 7.62
C HIS A 223 -4.49 -18.95 7.78
N PHE A 224 -5.51 -18.12 7.91
CA PHE A 224 -6.90 -18.55 7.88
C PHE A 224 -7.25 -19.08 6.49
N THR A 225 -7.96 -20.22 6.42
CA THR A 225 -8.24 -20.94 5.16
C THR A 225 -8.85 -20.07 4.08
N GLU A 226 -9.71 -19.13 4.46
CA GLU A 226 -10.42 -18.23 3.55
C GLU A 226 -9.64 -16.95 3.24
N ALA A 227 -8.45 -16.76 3.85
CA ALA A 227 -7.69 -15.53 3.69
C ALA A 227 -6.95 -15.49 2.35
N LEU A 228 -7.11 -14.40 1.65
CA LEU A 228 -6.29 -14.05 0.48
C LEU A 228 -5.00 -13.38 0.96
N HIS A 229 -3.85 -13.81 0.45
CA HIS A 229 -2.61 -13.10 0.69
C HIS A 229 -2.60 -11.78 -0.08
N ALA A 230 -2.70 -10.67 0.63
CA ALA A 230 -2.75 -9.33 0.09
C ALA A 230 -1.84 -8.39 0.90
N PRO A 231 -0.51 -8.40 0.67
CA PRO A 231 0.42 -7.58 1.44
C PRO A 231 -0.05 -6.13 1.53
N GLY A 232 -0.23 -5.60 2.75
CA GLY A 232 -1.02 -4.41 2.98
C GLY A 232 -0.56 -3.18 2.19
N GLY A 233 0.74 -3.00 1.99
CA GLY A 233 1.26 -1.90 1.16
C GLY A 233 0.88 -2.02 -0.32
N GLN A 234 0.78 -3.25 -0.84
CA GLN A 234 0.34 -3.51 -2.21
C GLN A 234 -1.19 -3.41 -2.32
N LEU A 235 -1.91 -3.91 -1.30
CA LEU A 235 -3.37 -3.81 -1.24
C LEU A 235 -3.84 -2.35 -1.29
N VAL A 236 -3.20 -1.44 -0.55
CA VAL A 236 -3.50 0.01 -0.64
C VAL A 236 -3.16 0.58 -2.01
N GLN A 237 -2.05 0.16 -2.62
CA GLN A 237 -1.62 0.68 -3.91
C GLN A 237 -2.51 0.24 -5.07
N ALA A 238 -2.94 -1.01 -5.08
CA ALA A 238 -3.63 -1.66 -6.20
C ALA A 238 -4.80 -2.49 -5.69
N THR A 239 -5.71 -1.85 -4.95
CA THR A 239 -6.83 -2.52 -4.27
C THR A 239 -7.65 -3.38 -5.21
N ASP A 240 -7.80 -2.98 -6.47
CA ASP A 240 -8.54 -3.66 -7.51
C ASP A 240 -7.89 -4.98 -7.99
N GLU A 241 -6.63 -5.25 -7.64
CA GLU A 241 -6.00 -6.56 -7.88
C GLU A 241 -6.55 -7.65 -6.93
N TRP A 242 -7.05 -7.27 -5.75
CA TRP A 242 -7.59 -8.20 -4.74
C TRP A 242 -9.09 -8.06 -4.54
N VAL A 243 -9.62 -6.85 -4.66
CA VAL A 243 -11.00 -6.51 -4.35
C VAL A 243 -11.72 -6.08 -5.63
N ALA A 244 -12.31 -7.05 -6.32
CA ALA A 244 -12.99 -6.83 -7.60
C ALA A 244 -14.41 -6.24 -7.45
N VAL A 245 -15.05 -6.43 -6.28
CA VAL A 245 -16.44 -6.05 -6.05
C VAL A 245 -16.52 -4.73 -5.28
N ARG A 246 -17.21 -3.75 -5.85
CA ARG A 246 -17.50 -2.48 -5.17
C ARG A 246 -18.40 -2.70 -3.96
N ASN A 247 -18.14 -1.93 -2.89
CA ASN A 247 -18.89 -1.99 -1.63
C ASN A 247 -18.82 -3.37 -0.94
N ALA A 248 -17.86 -4.22 -1.31
CA ALA A 248 -17.58 -5.43 -0.56
C ALA A 248 -17.16 -5.08 0.88
N ARG A 249 -17.34 -6.04 1.80
CA ARG A 249 -16.69 -5.98 3.10
C ARG A 249 -15.24 -6.42 2.92
N ILE A 250 -14.30 -5.64 3.43
CA ILE A 250 -12.87 -5.98 3.45
C ILE A 250 -12.47 -6.18 4.90
N VAL A 251 -12.14 -7.40 5.28
CA VAL A 251 -11.65 -7.73 6.62
C VAL A 251 -10.15 -8.01 6.51
N LEU A 252 -9.36 -7.32 7.32
CA LEU A 252 -7.91 -7.43 7.31
C LEU A 252 -7.42 -8.16 8.55
N THR A 253 -6.43 -9.01 8.39
CA THR A 253 -5.83 -9.79 9.49
C THR A 253 -4.30 -9.76 9.43
N ASP A 254 -3.70 -9.78 10.62
CA ASP A 254 -2.28 -10.03 10.87
C ASP A 254 -2.12 -10.63 12.30
N ASP A 255 -0.91 -10.67 12.81
CA ASP A 255 -0.59 -11.26 14.13
C ASP A 255 -0.69 -10.28 15.31
N THR A 256 -0.73 -8.96 15.06
CA THR A 256 -0.74 -7.90 16.09
C THR A 256 -1.81 -6.83 15.86
N GLN A 257 -2.57 -6.94 14.82
CA GLN A 257 -3.51 -5.94 14.30
C GLN A 257 -2.85 -4.64 13.80
N LEU A 258 -1.55 -4.44 13.95
CA LEU A 258 -0.91 -3.17 13.60
C LEU A 258 -0.86 -2.96 12.08
N ARG A 259 -0.44 -3.99 11.33
CA ARG A 259 -0.39 -3.94 9.87
C ARG A 259 -1.79 -3.86 9.26
N ALA A 260 -2.74 -4.62 9.83
CA ALA A 260 -4.15 -4.56 9.46
C ALA A 260 -4.76 -3.18 9.74
N ALA A 261 -4.53 -2.61 10.94
CA ALA A 261 -5.05 -1.30 11.31
C ALA A 261 -4.48 -0.17 10.44
N THR A 262 -3.17 -0.17 10.16
CA THR A 262 -2.56 0.84 9.27
C THR A 262 -3.06 0.72 7.83
N THR A 263 -3.23 -0.50 7.32
CA THR A 263 -3.80 -0.76 6.00
C THR A 263 -5.27 -0.36 5.94
N ALA A 264 -6.07 -0.72 6.97
CA ALA A 264 -7.48 -0.36 7.08
C ALA A 264 -7.69 1.16 7.13
N MET A 265 -6.83 1.88 7.86
CA MET A 265 -6.87 3.35 7.92
C MET A 265 -6.83 3.96 6.51
N TRP A 266 -5.95 3.50 5.67
CA TRP A 266 -5.81 4.01 4.31
C TRP A 266 -6.92 3.56 3.38
N LEU A 267 -7.31 2.28 3.41
CA LEU A 267 -8.42 1.79 2.59
C LEU A 267 -9.73 2.50 2.94
N ARG A 268 -9.99 2.75 4.22
CA ARG A 268 -11.16 3.53 4.65
C ARG A 268 -11.09 4.97 4.15
N ALA A 269 -9.94 5.61 4.21
CA ALA A 269 -9.74 6.96 3.68
C ALA A 269 -9.91 7.02 2.15
N MET A 270 -9.66 5.91 1.43
CA MET A 270 -9.98 5.74 0.02
C MET A 270 -11.46 5.43 -0.25
N GLY A 271 -12.31 5.33 0.78
CA GLY A 271 -13.75 5.10 0.67
C GLY A 271 -14.19 3.63 0.72
N HIS A 272 -13.30 2.70 1.05
CA HIS A 272 -13.66 1.29 1.22
C HIS A 272 -14.29 1.01 2.59
N GLN A 273 -15.16 0.00 2.63
CA GLN A 273 -15.73 -0.53 3.88
C GLN A 273 -14.78 -1.61 4.42
N VAL A 274 -14.09 -1.29 5.51
CA VAL A 274 -12.98 -2.12 6.01
C VAL A 274 -13.09 -2.31 7.51
N TRP A 275 -12.71 -3.51 7.96
CA TRP A 275 -12.66 -3.95 9.35
C TRP A 275 -11.33 -4.62 9.63
N VAL A 276 -10.93 -4.66 10.89
CA VAL A 276 -9.78 -5.42 11.37
C VAL A 276 -10.29 -6.63 12.13
N LEU A 277 -9.80 -7.82 11.80
CA LEU A 277 -10.16 -9.06 12.51
C LEU A 277 -9.57 -9.03 13.91
N ASP A 278 -10.40 -9.32 14.91
CA ASP A 278 -9.97 -9.40 16.32
C ASP A 278 -9.48 -10.82 16.68
N GLU A 279 -8.65 -11.38 15.80
CA GLU A 279 -8.00 -12.68 15.97
C GLU A 279 -6.59 -12.64 15.39
N ASP A 280 -5.67 -13.34 16.05
CA ASP A 280 -4.27 -13.44 15.67
C ASP A 280 -4.07 -14.45 14.53
N ALA A 281 -3.69 -13.97 13.36
CA ALA A 281 -3.45 -14.83 12.19
C ALA A 281 -2.31 -15.84 12.38
N SER A 282 -1.40 -15.61 13.33
CA SER A 282 -0.33 -16.58 13.63
C SER A 282 -0.84 -17.83 14.35
N GLN A 283 -2.03 -17.75 14.96
CA GLN A 283 -2.72 -18.85 15.62
C GLN A 283 -3.62 -19.66 14.65
N ALA A 284 -3.75 -19.19 13.42
CA ALA A 284 -4.52 -19.91 12.42
C ALA A 284 -3.97 -21.33 12.17
N PRO A 285 -4.84 -22.32 11.91
CA PRO A 285 -4.39 -23.66 11.59
C PRO A 285 -3.39 -23.62 10.42
N LYS A 286 -2.27 -24.35 10.56
CA LYS A 286 -1.32 -24.48 9.45
C LYS A 286 -2.05 -25.22 8.32
N THR A 287 -2.46 -24.49 7.31
CA THR A 287 -2.98 -25.10 6.09
C THR A 287 -1.80 -25.82 5.44
N SER A 288 -1.87 -27.16 5.36
CA SER A 288 -0.87 -27.91 4.61
C SER A 288 -0.93 -27.44 3.16
N ALA A 289 0.20 -27.13 2.55
CA ALA A 289 0.35 -26.64 1.17
C ALA A 289 -0.25 -27.56 0.07
N ASN A 290 -0.97 -28.61 0.45
CA ASN A 290 -1.66 -29.55 -0.43
C ASN A 290 -3.13 -29.23 -0.68
N ALA A 291 -3.69 -28.18 -0.09
CA ALA A 291 -4.93 -27.58 -0.54
C ALA A 291 -4.61 -26.39 -1.48
N ALA A 292 -3.76 -26.61 -2.48
CA ALA A 292 -3.84 -25.85 -3.70
C ALA A 292 -5.26 -26.12 -4.22
N SER A 293 -6.17 -25.22 -3.86
CA SER A 293 -7.45 -25.13 -4.53
C SER A 293 -7.11 -25.05 -6.01
N ASP A 294 -7.57 -26.01 -6.74
CA ASP A 294 -7.63 -26.02 -8.19
C ASP A 294 -8.55 -24.87 -8.60
N SER A 295 -8.08 -23.62 -8.37
CA SER A 295 -8.71 -22.40 -8.84
C SER A 295 -8.49 -22.21 -10.34
N SER A 296 -8.22 -23.31 -11.05
CA SER A 296 -8.32 -23.39 -12.50
C SER A 296 -9.77 -23.50 -13.00
N THR A 297 -10.77 -23.28 -12.14
CA THR A 297 -12.08 -22.84 -12.64
C THR A 297 -11.94 -21.38 -13.04
N LEU A 298 -11.06 -21.10 -14.00
CA LEU A 298 -11.21 -19.99 -14.88
C LEU A 298 -12.67 -20.06 -15.36
N LEU A 299 -13.48 -19.10 -14.91
CA LEU A 299 -14.74 -18.80 -15.59
C LEU A 299 -14.42 -18.83 -17.07
N PRO A 300 -15.18 -19.61 -17.90
CA PRO A 300 -14.92 -19.66 -19.31
C PRO A 300 -14.78 -18.22 -19.80
N ALA A 301 -13.69 -17.93 -20.51
CA ALA A 301 -13.44 -16.61 -21.05
C ALA A 301 -14.73 -16.15 -21.71
N LEU A 302 -15.38 -15.16 -21.11
CA LEU A 302 -16.55 -14.54 -21.73
C LEU A 302 -16.05 -13.97 -23.04
N GLU A 303 -16.43 -14.62 -24.14
CA GLU A 303 -16.24 -14.06 -25.47
C GLU A 303 -16.71 -12.59 -25.42
N PRO A 304 -15.90 -11.65 -25.86
CA PRO A 304 -16.28 -10.24 -25.83
C PRO A 304 -17.51 -10.08 -26.71
N HIS A 305 -18.69 -10.08 -26.13
CA HIS A 305 -19.89 -9.67 -26.85
C HIS A 305 -19.64 -8.24 -27.29
N LYS A 306 -19.58 -8.04 -28.61
CA LYS A 306 -19.56 -6.71 -29.24
C LYS A 306 -20.77 -5.96 -28.72
N LEU A 307 -20.59 -5.13 -27.72
CA LEU A 307 -21.56 -4.12 -27.33
C LEU A 307 -21.62 -3.10 -28.46
N SER A 308 -22.55 -3.31 -29.40
CA SER A 308 -22.93 -2.26 -30.34
C SER A 308 -23.64 -1.17 -29.55
N ILE A 309 -22.96 -0.08 -29.28
CA ILE A 309 -23.58 1.15 -28.80
C ILE A 309 -24.41 1.71 -29.92
N ARG A 310 -25.74 1.67 -29.81
CA ARG A 310 -26.69 2.48 -30.61
C ARG A 310 -26.85 3.84 -29.95
#